data_7014e6fa68f8b766c7b0519e14dfbb64
#
_entry.id   7014e6fa68f8b766c7b0519e14dfbb64
#
_cell.length_a   1.000
_cell.length_b   1.000
_cell.length_c   1.000
_cell.angle_alpha   90.00
_cell.angle_beta   90.00
_cell.angle_gamma   90.00
#
_symmetry.space_group_name_H-M   'P 1'
#
loop_
_entity.id
_entity.type
_entity.pdbx_description
1 polymer ?
#
loop_
_entity_poly.entity_id
_entity_poly.type
_entity_poly.pdbx_seq_one_letter_code
_entity_poly.pdbx_strand_id
1 'polypeptide(L)'
;MCSYIVEKASVVGSAKGRGWMKIDTAHVYYDHPFHAPLDHALGIDFINAANGGRERVAIEISAESARELVRAILSALDSGEQEHAAAQDACPAVASVG
;
A
#
# COMPACT_ATOMS: atom_id res chain seq x y z
N MET A 1 19.12 10.17 18.39
CA MET A 1 18.33 10.64 17.43
C MET A 1 18.05 9.63 16.38
N CYS A 2 16.91 9.50 15.95
CA CYS A 2 16.60 8.52 14.98
C CYS A 2 16.88 8.98 13.61
N SER A 3 17.36 8.10 12.80
CA SER A 3 17.55 8.42 11.47
C SER A 3 16.20 8.33 10.84
N TYR A 4 15.73 9.32 10.24
CA TYR A 4 14.39 9.36 9.74
C TYR A 4 14.42 9.06 8.27
N ILE A 5 13.97 7.91 7.90
CA ILE A 5 13.97 7.52 6.50
C ILE A 5 12.54 7.44 6.04
N VAL A 6 12.21 8.22 5.03
CA VAL A 6 10.89 8.21 4.45
C VAL A 6 11.00 8.08 2.94
N GLU A 7 10.34 7.09 2.41
CA GLU A 7 10.25 6.90 0.97
C GLU A 7 8.85 7.27 0.51
N LYS A 8 8.74 7.81 -0.65
CA LYS A 8 7.47 8.26 -1.15
C LYS A 8 7.15 7.58 -2.46
N ALA A 9 5.94 7.11 -2.61
CA ALA A 9 5.50 6.49 -3.85
C ALA A 9 4.23 7.16 -4.34
N SER A 10 4.14 7.35 -5.63
CA SER A 10 2.90 7.80 -6.25
C SER A 10 2.03 6.59 -6.46
N VAL A 11 0.79 6.66 -6.08
CA VAL A 11 -0.12 5.53 -6.24
C VAL A 11 -1.42 5.99 -6.86
N VAL A 12 -2.10 5.10 -7.51
CA VAL A 12 -3.42 5.39 -8.05
C VAL A 12 -4.35 4.37 -7.45
N GLY A 13 -5.26 4.81 -6.63
CA GLY A 13 -6.15 3.85 -5.99
C GLY A 13 -7.04 4.50 -4.96
N SER A 14 -7.62 3.68 -4.14
CA SER A 14 -8.46 4.15 -3.06
C SER A 14 -8.25 3.28 -1.83
N ALA A 15 -8.52 3.84 -0.69
CA ALA A 15 -8.38 3.13 0.58
C ALA A 15 -9.66 3.29 1.37
N LYS A 16 -9.94 2.32 2.19
CA LYS A 16 -11.12 2.38 3.01
C LYS A 16 -10.77 2.55 4.48
N GLY A 17 -11.28 3.60 5.09
CA GLY A 17 -11.20 3.79 6.50
C GLY A 17 -12.62 3.76 6.97
N ARG A 18 -13.14 4.91 7.39
CA ARG A 18 -14.54 4.99 7.69
C ARG A 18 -15.32 4.87 6.41
N GLY A 19 -14.83 5.36 5.34
CA GLY A 19 -15.42 5.25 4.01
C GLY A 19 -14.30 5.15 3.02
N TRP A 20 -14.61 5.06 1.78
CA TRP A 20 -13.61 5.00 0.73
C TRP A 20 -13.06 6.38 0.44
N MET A 21 -11.76 6.49 0.29
CA MET A 21 -11.12 7.74 -0.09
C MET A 21 -10.11 7.46 -1.19
N LYS A 22 -9.96 8.42 -2.07
CA LYS A 22 -8.98 8.33 -3.11
C LYS A 22 -7.61 8.53 -2.48
N ILE A 23 -6.62 7.78 -2.91
CA ILE A 23 -5.26 7.99 -2.46
C ILE A 23 -4.38 8.23 -3.67
N ASP A 24 -3.39 9.06 -3.50
CA ASP A 24 -2.45 9.36 -4.58
C ASP A 24 -1.01 9.25 -4.13
N THR A 25 -0.77 9.07 -2.86
CA THR A 25 0.60 9.02 -2.34
C THR A 25 0.68 8.03 -1.20
N ALA A 26 1.78 7.33 -1.13
CA ALA A 26 2.10 6.49 0.01
C ALA A 26 3.43 6.95 0.57
N HIS A 27 3.48 7.19 1.87
CA HIS A 27 4.72 7.48 2.55
C HIS A 27 5.12 6.22 3.30
N VAL A 28 6.33 5.73 3.06
CA VAL A 28 6.81 4.52 3.67
C VAL A 28 7.99 4.87 4.55
N TYR A 29 7.95 4.49 5.79
CA TYR A 29 9.01 4.86 6.72
C TYR A 29 9.29 3.71 7.69
N TYR A 30 10.43 3.71 8.30
CA TYR A 30 10.82 2.69 9.26
C TYR A 30 11.33 3.39 10.50
N ASP A 31 10.59 3.34 11.58
CA ASP A 31 10.91 4.09 12.77
C ASP A 31 10.15 3.50 13.95
N HIS A 32 10.18 4.18 15.08
CA HIS A 32 9.43 3.78 16.25
C HIS A 32 7.92 3.89 15.93
N PRO A 33 7.17 2.86 16.19
CA PRO A 33 5.73 2.90 15.89
C PRO A 33 4.98 3.76 16.89
N PHE A 34 3.81 4.19 16.49
CA PHE A 34 2.95 4.93 17.38
C PHE A 34 2.10 3.98 18.21
N HIS A 35 1.77 2.83 17.69
CA HIS A 35 0.83 1.96 18.37
C HIS A 35 1.30 0.52 18.46
N ALA A 36 1.87 -0.02 17.43
CA ALA A 36 2.25 -1.43 17.41
C ALA A 36 3.31 -1.71 18.48
N PRO A 37 3.25 -2.85 19.16
CA PRO A 37 4.20 -3.16 20.22
C PRO A 37 5.53 -3.68 19.66
N LEU A 38 6.22 -2.85 18.95
CA LEU A 38 7.46 -3.20 18.28
C LEU A 38 8.47 -2.09 18.55
N ASP A 39 9.75 -2.43 18.56
CA ASP A 39 10.77 -1.41 18.73
C ASP A 39 10.85 -0.53 17.50
N HIS A 40 10.77 -1.14 16.34
CA HIS A 40 10.74 -0.42 15.08
C HIS A 40 9.69 -1.06 14.21
N ALA A 41 9.02 -0.28 13.43
CA ALA A 41 7.99 -0.78 12.54
C ALA A 41 8.09 -0.12 11.18
N LEU A 42 7.68 -0.86 10.18
CA LEU A 42 7.52 -0.32 8.85
C LEU A 42 6.14 0.31 8.83
N GLY A 43 6.09 1.60 8.59
CA GLY A 43 4.82 2.31 8.54
C GLY A 43 4.52 2.72 7.13
N ILE A 44 3.27 2.70 6.76
CA ILE A 44 2.83 3.22 5.47
C ILE A 44 1.63 4.09 5.72
N ASP A 45 1.71 5.34 5.25
CA ASP A 45 0.58 6.24 5.29
C ASP A 45 0.10 6.44 3.87
N PHE A 46 -1.15 6.08 3.61
CA PHE A 46 -1.76 6.35 2.31
C PHE A 46 -2.58 7.62 2.45
N ILE A 47 -2.30 8.58 1.60
CA ILE A 47 -2.95 9.88 1.71
C ILE A 47 -3.43 10.37 0.35
N ASN A 48 -4.28 11.36 0.40
CA ASN A 48 -4.67 12.10 -0.80
C ASN A 48 -3.99 13.45 -0.70
N ALA A 49 -2.80 13.57 -1.25
CA ALA A 49 -2.04 14.80 -1.14
C ALA A 49 -2.73 15.94 -1.88
N ALA A 50 -3.45 15.63 -2.95
CA ALA A 50 -4.16 16.65 -3.69
C ALA A 50 -5.25 17.30 -2.85
N ASN A 51 -5.74 16.60 -1.83
CA ASN A 51 -6.75 17.15 -0.95
C ASN A 51 -6.14 17.57 0.38
N GLY A 52 -4.90 17.94 0.40
CA GLY A 52 -4.24 18.43 1.60
C GLY A 52 -3.74 17.37 2.55
N GLY A 53 -3.93 16.13 2.25
CA GLY A 53 -3.43 15.06 3.10
C GLY A 53 -4.09 14.95 4.46
N ARG A 54 -5.27 15.51 4.63
CA ARG A 54 -5.90 15.49 5.90
C ARG A 54 -6.34 14.13 6.31
N GLU A 55 -6.85 13.36 5.40
CA GLU A 55 -7.28 12.03 5.70
C GLU A 55 -6.19 11.07 5.30
N ARG A 56 -5.98 10.06 6.08
CA ARG A 56 -4.99 9.09 5.73
C ARG A 56 -5.35 7.74 6.32
N VAL A 57 -4.84 6.69 5.71
CA VAL A 57 -4.95 5.35 6.23
C VAL A 57 -3.53 4.89 6.53
N ALA A 58 -3.26 4.56 7.76
CA ALA A 58 -1.91 4.24 8.20
C ALA A 58 -1.83 2.81 8.68
N ILE A 59 -0.71 2.16 8.43
CA ILE A 59 -0.46 0.84 8.97
C ILE A 59 0.93 0.81 9.59
N GLU A 60 1.11 -0.11 10.55
CA GLU A 60 2.40 -0.33 11.17
C GLU A 60 2.60 -1.83 11.25
N ILE A 61 3.66 -2.34 10.67
CA ILE A 61 3.93 -3.77 10.66
C ILE A 61 5.43 -4.01 10.91
N SER A 62 5.77 -5.22 11.29
CA SER A 62 7.17 -5.54 11.53
C SER A 62 7.94 -5.57 10.22
N ALA A 63 9.25 -5.48 10.31
CA ALA A 63 10.10 -5.56 9.12
C ALA A 63 9.89 -6.88 8.38
N GLU A 64 9.75 -7.97 9.13
CA GLU A 64 9.52 -9.26 8.51
C GLU A 64 8.20 -9.31 7.80
N SER A 65 7.16 -8.78 8.41
CA SER A 65 5.84 -8.72 7.79
C SER A 65 5.87 -7.85 6.54
N ALA A 66 6.63 -6.78 6.59
CA ALA A 66 6.76 -5.90 5.44
C ALA A 66 7.39 -6.64 4.25
N ARG A 67 8.41 -7.42 4.51
CA ARG A 67 9.04 -8.20 3.44
C ARG A 67 8.10 -9.25 2.89
N GLU A 68 7.33 -9.89 3.76
CA GLU A 68 6.32 -10.83 3.31
C GLU A 68 5.25 -10.14 2.46
N LEU A 69 4.87 -8.95 2.84
CA LEU A 69 3.87 -8.22 2.09
C LEU A 69 4.40 -7.85 0.70
N VAL A 70 5.64 -7.42 0.61
CA VAL A 70 6.26 -7.12 -0.68
C VAL A 70 6.25 -8.37 -1.56
N ARG A 71 6.63 -9.51 -1.00
CA ARG A 71 6.65 -10.75 -1.74
C ARG A 71 5.24 -11.10 -2.24
N ALA A 72 4.24 -10.96 -1.39
CA ALA A 72 2.88 -11.29 -1.76
C ALA A 72 2.36 -10.36 -2.86
N ILE A 73 2.70 -9.08 -2.77
CA ILE A 73 2.29 -8.12 -3.78
C ILE A 73 2.89 -8.50 -5.12
N LEU A 74 4.19 -8.77 -5.15
CA LEU A 74 4.85 -9.11 -6.40
C LEU A 74 4.30 -10.41 -6.98
N SER A 75 4.05 -11.39 -6.12
CA SER A 75 3.50 -12.65 -6.57
C SER A 75 2.11 -12.49 -7.15
N ALA A 76 1.28 -11.69 -6.52
CA ALA A 76 -0.08 -11.45 -7.00
C ALA A 76 -0.05 -10.72 -8.34
N LEU A 77 0.83 -9.75 -8.48
CA LEU A 77 0.94 -9.02 -9.73
C LEU A 77 1.40 -9.93 -10.86
N ASP A 78 2.42 -10.75 -10.60
CA ASP A 78 2.92 -11.63 -11.62
C ASP A 78 1.85 -12.61 -12.05
N SER A 79 1.14 -13.21 -11.12
CA SER A 79 0.10 -14.17 -11.45
C SER A 79 -1.07 -13.50 -12.15
N GLY A 80 -1.48 -12.35 -11.64
CA GLY A 80 -2.62 -11.66 -12.20
C GLY A 80 -2.36 -11.13 -13.60
N GLU A 81 -1.17 -10.59 -13.80
CA GLU A 81 -0.84 -10.07 -15.11
C GLU A 81 -0.70 -11.18 -16.14
N GLN A 82 -0.18 -12.31 -15.74
CA GLN A 82 -0.08 -13.42 -16.64
C GLN A 82 -1.46 -13.94 -17.01
N GLU A 83 -2.34 -14.03 -16.03
CA GLU A 83 -3.65 -14.48 -16.32
C GLU A 83 -4.40 -13.53 -17.19
N HIS A 84 -4.28 -12.25 -16.93
CA HIS A 84 -4.98 -11.27 -17.73
C HIS A 84 -4.41 -11.19 -19.14
N ALA A 85 -3.14 -11.36 -19.30
CA ALA A 85 -2.57 -11.38 -20.61
C ALA A 85 -3.08 -12.58 -21.39
N ALA A 86 -3.21 -13.71 -20.75
CA ALA A 86 -3.68 -14.87 -21.43
C ALA A 86 -5.19 -14.82 -21.68
N ALA A 87 -5.93 -14.21 -20.82
CA ALA A 87 -7.34 -14.18 -20.92
C ALA A 87 -7.90 -12.93 -21.52
N GLN A 88 -7.04 -12.00 -21.87
CA GLN A 88 -7.47 -10.73 -22.28
C GLN A 88 -8.49 -10.78 -23.36
N ASP A 89 -8.44 -11.69 -24.23
CA ASP A 89 -9.36 -11.71 -25.27
C ASP A 89 -10.64 -12.38 -24.85
N ALA A 90 -10.62 -13.18 -23.87
CA ALA A 90 -11.74 -13.92 -23.51
C ALA A 90 -12.65 -13.27 -22.52
N CYS A 91 -12.12 -12.55 -21.64
CA CYS A 91 -12.88 -12.06 -20.58
C CYS A 91 -12.58 -10.73 -20.15
N PRO A 92 -12.79 -9.84 -20.89
CA PRO A 92 -12.35 -8.55 -20.55
C PRO A 92 -12.98 -7.95 -19.43
N ALA A 93 -14.09 -8.21 -19.17
CA ALA A 93 -14.67 -7.44 -18.26
C ALA A 93 -14.54 -7.72 -16.97
N VAL A 94 -14.27 -8.67 -16.61
CA VAL A 94 -14.29 -8.92 -15.36
C VAL A 94 -13.68 -8.22 -14.49
N ALA A 95 -12.95 -7.69 -14.80
CA ALA A 95 -12.31 -7.12 -13.93
C ALA A 95 -12.69 -6.52 -12.89
N SER A 96 -13.49 -6.09 -12.94
CA SER A 96 -13.79 -5.28 -11.98
C SER A 96 -13.76 -5.62 -10.76
N VAL A 97 -13.64 -6.48 -10.44
CA VAL A 97 -13.65 -6.74 -9.27
C VAL A 97 -13.09 -6.06 -8.39
N GLY A 98 -12.72 -5.56 -8.29
CA GLY A 98 -12.18 -4.80 -7.40
C GLY A 98 -12.34 -4.52 -6.24
#